data_f8f57a001d63d3d9bff4bd5f893a456c
#
_entry.id   f8f57a001d63d3d9bff4bd5f893a456c
#
_cell.length_a   1.000
_cell.length_b   1.000
_cell.length_c   1.000
_cell.angle_alpha   90.00
_cell.angle_beta   90.00
_cell.angle_gamma   90.00
#
_symmetry.space_group_name_H-M   'P 1'
#
loop_
_entity.id
_entity.type
_entity.pdbx_description
1 polymer ?
#
loop_
_entity_poly.entity_id
_entity_poly.type
_entity_poly.pdbx_seq_one_letter_code
_entity_poly.pdbx_strand_id
1 'polypeptide(L)'
;MQALAERLEAEFQGATFEGYSPLGFTGLKTFDPPAEALVGQTLERVDRRAKYVIMHYSGDLQVMFHLSQAGRLDIESPPKATKPKGSVVRWKFSDDRAVLIREFGTERKAGWWVVRAGDEGPLEKLGPEATSAEFAQWLRESADGRRVHTVLRDQRTVAGVGRGYADDALHRAKLSPYTSVKSLKPDERERLIEALQYVLADGLERERNREGGLSQNKLGEHFTVHGKVGLPCPVCTDDLKRISYESHEVVYCPTCQTGGKVLADRRTSRFVK
;
A
#
# COMPACT_ATOMS: atom_id res chain seq x y z
N MET A 1 5.85 -2.07 0.83
CA MET A 1 5.50 -3.49 1.12
C MET A 1 6.61 -4.45 0.66
N GLN A 2 7.20 -4.26 -0.53
CA GLN A 2 8.32 -5.11 -0.99
C GLN A 2 9.49 -5.08 0.01
N ALA A 3 10.00 -3.91 0.35
CA ALA A 3 11.07 -3.79 1.36
C ALA A 3 10.69 -4.37 2.74
N LEU A 4 9.39 -4.34 3.09
CA LEU A 4 8.91 -4.98 4.32
C LEU A 4 8.99 -6.50 4.23
N ALA A 5 8.60 -7.08 3.09
CA ALA A 5 8.72 -8.53 2.87
C ALA A 5 10.18 -8.99 2.93
N GLU A 6 11.07 -8.27 2.24
CA GLU A 6 12.52 -8.54 2.23
C GLU A 6 13.13 -8.49 3.64
N ARG A 7 12.74 -7.50 4.45
CA ARG A 7 13.21 -7.40 5.84
C ARG A 7 12.64 -8.50 6.74
N LEU A 8 11.37 -8.87 6.56
CA LEU A 8 10.78 -9.98 7.30
C LEU A 8 11.46 -11.31 6.97
N GLU A 9 11.77 -11.53 5.68
CA GLU A 9 12.50 -12.70 5.26
C GLU A 9 13.90 -12.73 5.89
N ALA A 10 14.65 -11.65 5.78
CA ALA A 10 15.99 -11.54 6.36
C ALA A 10 16.03 -11.78 7.87
N GLU A 11 14.97 -11.38 8.59
CA GLU A 11 14.89 -11.51 10.04
C GLU A 11 14.37 -12.88 10.51
N PHE A 12 13.42 -13.49 9.79
CA PHE A 12 12.66 -14.62 10.28
C PHE A 12 12.72 -15.88 9.41
N GLN A 13 13.40 -15.87 8.26
CA GLN A 13 13.56 -17.07 7.45
C GLN A 13 14.25 -18.17 8.29
N GLY A 14 13.68 -19.38 8.29
CA GLY A 14 14.14 -20.51 9.10
C GLY A 14 13.60 -20.52 10.53
N ALA A 15 12.92 -19.47 10.99
CA ALA A 15 12.31 -19.46 12.32
C ALA A 15 11.03 -20.31 12.35
N THR A 16 10.85 -21.06 13.44
CA THR A 16 9.65 -21.88 13.66
C THR A 16 8.56 -21.07 14.35
N PHE A 17 7.34 -21.14 13.85
CA PHE A 17 6.18 -20.50 14.44
C PHE A 17 5.74 -21.22 15.70
N GLU A 18 5.76 -20.57 16.85
CA GLU A 18 5.34 -21.15 18.14
C GLU A 18 3.87 -20.92 18.47
N GLY A 19 3.30 -19.83 17.92
CA GLY A 19 1.93 -19.50 18.21
C GLY A 19 1.61 -18.03 17.99
N TYR A 20 0.40 -17.65 18.35
CA TYR A 20 -0.04 -16.26 18.22
C TYR A 20 -0.90 -15.82 19.40
N SER A 21 -0.94 -14.52 19.63
CA SER A 21 -1.88 -13.89 20.54
C SER A 21 -2.84 -13.02 19.73
N PRO A 22 -4.14 -13.35 19.67
CA PRO A 22 -5.15 -12.51 19.02
C PRO A 22 -5.42 -11.30 19.91
N LEU A 23 -4.89 -10.13 19.49
CA LEU A 23 -5.00 -8.90 20.25
C LEU A 23 -6.14 -7.99 19.76
N GLY A 24 -6.67 -8.29 18.57
CA GLY A 24 -7.81 -7.62 17.96
C GLY A 24 -8.84 -8.63 17.46
N PHE A 25 -10.13 -8.42 17.77
CA PHE A 25 -11.20 -9.36 17.41
C PHE A 25 -11.40 -9.53 15.89
N THR A 26 -11.03 -8.56 15.08
CA THR A 26 -11.28 -8.55 13.64
C THR A 26 -10.02 -8.77 12.81
N GLY A 27 -8.90 -9.10 13.45
CA GLY A 27 -7.61 -9.22 12.78
C GLY A 27 -7.52 -10.43 11.86
N LEU A 28 -7.82 -11.62 12.37
CA LEU A 28 -7.87 -12.87 11.59
C LEU A 28 -9.15 -12.88 10.74
N LYS A 29 -9.01 -13.26 9.46
CA LYS A 29 -10.07 -13.20 8.46
C LYS A 29 -10.50 -14.57 7.92
N THR A 30 -9.81 -15.63 8.32
CA THR A 30 -10.07 -17.03 7.91
C THR A 30 -10.23 -17.92 9.14
N PHE A 31 -10.90 -19.05 9.02
CA PHE A 31 -10.99 -20.10 10.04
C PHE A 31 -10.54 -21.46 9.52
N ASP A 32 -10.43 -21.65 8.23
CA ASP A 32 -9.89 -22.84 7.60
C ASP A 32 -8.86 -22.41 6.54
N PRO A 33 -7.62 -22.87 6.69
CA PRO A 33 -7.08 -23.61 7.82
C PRO A 33 -7.07 -22.77 9.12
N PRO A 34 -7.18 -23.39 10.31
CA PRO A 34 -7.09 -22.68 11.57
C PRO A 34 -5.67 -22.14 11.78
N ALA A 35 -5.55 -21.01 12.48
CA ALA A 35 -4.24 -20.38 12.68
C ALA A 35 -3.28 -21.25 13.52
N GLU A 36 -3.81 -22.13 14.34
CA GLU A 36 -3.06 -23.12 15.12
C GLU A 36 -2.29 -24.13 14.24
N ALA A 37 -2.74 -24.35 13.00
CA ALA A 37 -2.04 -25.21 12.05
C ALA A 37 -0.63 -24.70 11.68
N LEU A 38 -0.34 -23.43 11.94
CA LEU A 38 0.99 -22.85 11.75
C LEU A 38 1.99 -23.28 12.84
N VAL A 39 1.52 -23.73 13.99
CA VAL A 39 2.39 -24.10 15.13
C VAL A 39 3.31 -25.25 14.72
N GLY A 40 4.61 -25.07 14.94
CA GLY A 40 5.64 -26.02 14.53
C GLY A 40 6.09 -25.89 13.07
N GLN A 41 5.44 -25.02 12.27
CA GLN A 41 5.85 -24.79 10.88
C GLN A 41 7.01 -23.77 10.82
N THR A 42 7.91 -23.97 9.86
CA THR A 42 9.08 -23.11 9.64
C THR A 42 8.77 -22.08 8.54
N LEU A 43 9.13 -20.82 8.76
CA LEU A 43 9.04 -19.80 7.73
C LEU A 43 10.10 -20.03 6.65
N GLU A 44 9.69 -20.33 5.44
CA GLU A 44 10.59 -20.67 4.32
C GLU A 44 10.98 -19.43 3.49
N ARG A 45 10.01 -18.58 3.18
CA ARG A 45 10.23 -17.35 2.39
C ARG A 45 9.13 -16.34 2.62
N VAL A 46 9.36 -15.07 2.21
CA VAL A 46 8.38 -14.00 2.29
C VAL A 46 8.26 -13.27 0.96
N ASP A 47 7.08 -13.26 0.39
CA ASP A 47 6.76 -12.58 -0.86
C ASP A 47 5.84 -11.39 -0.65
N ARG A 48 5.57 -10.69 -1.74
CA ARG A 48 4.61 -9.60 -1.82
C ARG A 48 3.71 -9.71 -3.05
N ARG A 49 2.43 -9.46 -2.87
CA ARG A 49 1.50 -9.18 -3.98
C ARG A 49 0.73 -7.90 -3.64
N ALA A 50 0.82 -6.89 -4.49
CA ALA A 50 0.21 -5.57 -4.26
C ALA A 50 0.60 -4.96 -2.90
N LYS A 51 -0.36 -4.81 -2.00
CA LYS A 51 -0.18 -4.30 -0.63
C LYS A 51 -0.23 -5.39 0.42
N TYR A 52 -0.22 -6.65 0.00
CA TYR A 52 -0.15 -7.81 0.89
C TYR A 52 1.28 -8.33 0.98
N VAL A 53 1.67 -8.74 2.17
CA VAL A 53 2.86 -9.57 2.41
C VAL A 53 2.38 -11.01 2.58
N ILE A 54 3.12 -11.94 2.04
CA ILE A 54 2.81 -13.38 2.01
C ILE A 54 4.00 -14.10 2.63
N MET A 55 3.79 -14.66 3.82
CA MET A 55 4.76 -15.50 4.52
C MET A 55 4.44 -16.96 4.21
N HIS A 56 5.38 -17.69 3.62
CA HIS A 56 5.23 -19.07 3.25
C HIS A 56 5.87 -19.96 4.32
N TYR A 57 5.09 -20.88 4.83
CA TYR A 57 5.51 -21.84 5.86
C TYR A 57 5.61 -23.23 5.28
N SER A 58 6.42 -24.09 5.93
CA SER A 58 6.41 -25.53 5.69
C SER A 58 4.99 -26.08 5.85
N GLY A 59 4.70 -27.28 5.28
CA GLY A 59 3.36 -27.86 5.37
C GLY A 59 2.30 -27.16 4.51
N ASP A 60 2.72 -26.49 3.42
CA ASP A 60 1.84 -25.85 2.45
C ASP A 60 0.89 -24.79 3.04
N LEU A 61 1.34 -24.07 4.06
CA LEU A 61 0.60 -22.98 4.68
C LEU A 61 1.20 -21.62 4.38
N GLN A 62 0.32 -20.62 4.28
CA GLN A 62 0.70 -19.23 4.06
C GLN A 62 -0.02 -18.32 5.05
N VAL A 63 0.68 -17.30 5.53
CA VAL A 63 0.09 -16.15 6.20
C VAL A 63 0.14 -14.96 5.26
N MET A 64 -1.01 -14.47 4.85
CA MET A 64 -1.13 -13.21 4.12
C MET A 64 -1.54 -12.11 5.09
N PHE A 65 -0.95 -10.92 4.98
CA PHE A 65 -1.42 -9.81 5.81
C PHE A 65 -1.36 -8.47 5.07
N HIS A 66 -2.26 -7.58 5.49
CA HIS A 66 -2.39 -6.22 4.98
C HIS A 66 -2.41 -5.23 6.14
N LEU A 67 -1.54 -4.22 6.10
CA LEU A 67 -1.39 -3.24 7.18
C LEU A 67 -2.38 -2.07 7.10
N SER A 68 -3.25 -2.01 6.06
CA SER A 68 -4.14 -0.87 5.85
C SER A 68 -3.37 0.47 5.74
N GLN A 69 -3.97 1.57 6.16
CA GLN A 69 -3.38 2.92 6.03
C GLN A 69 -2.40 3.27 7.15
N ALA A 70 -2.70 2.87 8.36
CA ALA A 70 -1.98 3.26 9.57
C ALA A 70 -1.38 2.08 10.33
N GLY A 71 -1.30 0.91 9.69
CA GLY A 71 -0.68 -0.28 10.27
C GLY A 71 0.82 -0.13 10.39
N ARG A 72 1.35 -0.71 11.46
CA ARG A 72 2.77 -0.80 11.79
C ARG A 72 3.09 -2.24 12.18
N LEU A 73 4.34 -2.60 11.97
CA LEU A 73 4.90 -3.86 12.38
C LEU A 73 6.08 -3.54 13.31
N ASP A 74 6.12 -4.20 14.47
CA ASP A 74 7.21 -4.10 15.42
C ASP A 74 7.79 -5.49 15.68
N ILE A 75 9.11 -5.58 15.89
CA ILE A 75 9.76 -6.80 16.41
C ILE A 75 9.90 -6.64 17.92
N GLU A 76 9.53 -7.67 18.64
CA GLU A 76 9.75 -7.78 20.07
C GLU A 76 10.73 -8.93 20.34
N SER A 77 11.74 -8.67 21.18
CA SER A 77 12.73 -9.66 21.65
C SER A 77 13.12 -9.29 23.10
N PRO A 78 12.66 -10.05 24.10
CA PRO A 78 11.65 -11.12 24.03
C PRO A 78 10.22 -10.61 23.81
N PRO A 79 9.27 -11.51 23.46
CA PRO A 79 7.86 -11.17 23.30
C PRO A 79 7.25 -10.60 24.58
N LYS A 80 6.59 -9.45 24.48
CA LYS A 80 6.01 -8.79 25.65
C LYS A 80 4.66 -9.37 26.04
N ALA A 81 4.36 -9.50 27.34
CA ALA A 81 3.05 -9.92 27.84
C ALA A 81 1.97 -8.84 27.66
N THR A 82 2.35 -7.56 27.54
CA THR A 82 1.44 -6.43 27.46
C THR A 82 0.74 -6.35 26.11
N LYS A 83 -0.46 -5.74 26.11
CA LYS A 83 -1.22 -5.41 24.89
C LYS A 83 -1.09 -3.92 24.59
N PRO A 84 -0.17 -3.47 23.73
CA PRO A 84 -0.06 -2.08 23.34
C PRO A 84 -1.30 -1.57 22.60
N LYS A 85 -1.54 -0.25 22.64
CA LYS A 85 -2.64 0.37 21.92
C LYS A 85 -2.58 0.06 20.43
N GLY A 86 -3.71 -0.29 19.85
CA GLY A 86 -3.82 -0.57 18.41
C GLY A 86 -3.38 -1.98 18.01
N SER A 87 -3.02 -2.85 18.95
CA SER A 87 -2.57 -4.21 18.65
C SER A 87 -3.65 -5.02 17.92
N VAL A 88 -3.22 -5.71 16.86
CA VAL A 88 -4.05 -6.60 16.02
C VAL A 88 -3.71 -8.06 16.33
N VAL A 89 -2.44 -8.42 16.21
CA VAL A 89 -1.94 -9.78 16.47
C VAL A 89 -0.47 -9.71 16.87
N ARG A 90 -0.03 -10.67 17.69
CA ARG A 90 1.38 -10.96 17.96
C ARG A 90 1.66 -12.38 17.51
N TRP A 91 2.56 -12.58 16.56
CA TRP A 91 3.09 -13.87 16.13
C TRP A 91 4.39 -14.15 16.88
N LYS A 92 4.51 -15.34 17.48
CA LYS A 92 5.66 -15.76 18.27
C LYS A 92 6.47 -16.82 17.53
N PHE A 93 7.79 -16.73 17.68
CA PHE A 93 8.75 -17.65 17.05
C PHE A 93 9.65 -18.30 18.09
N SER A 94 10.19 -19.47 17.77
CA SER A 94 10.98 -20.34 18.66
C SER A 94 12.32 -19.72 19.11
N ASP A 95 12.74 -18.63 18.53
CA ASP A 95 13.97 -17.90 18.85
C ASP A 95 13.75 -16.74 19.85
N ASP A 96 12.68 -16.81 20.64
CA ASP A 96 12.27 -15.80 21.61
C ASP A 96 12.02 -14.41 20.99
N ARG A 97 11.56 -14.38 19.73
CA ARG A 97 11.14 -13.18 19.05
C ARG A 97 9.65 -13.21 18.70
N ALA A 98 9.08 -12.03 18.51
CA ALA A 98 7.71 -11.91 18.01
C ALA A 98 7.57 -10.76 17.02
N VAL A 99 6.62 -10.91 16.12
CA VAL A 99 6.14 -9.85 15.23
C VAL A 99 4.80 -9.34 15.77
N LEU A 100 4.75 -8.08 16.15
CA LEU A 100 3.55 -7.39 16.60
C LEU A 100 3.00 -6.50 15.49
N ILE A 101 1.77 -6.77 15.05
CA ILE A 101 1.04 -5.87 14.13
C ILE A 101 0.16 -4.94 14.95
N ARG A 102 0.27 -3.64 14.68
CA ARG A 102 -0.57 -2.59 15.26
C ARG A 102 -1.20 -1.72 14.19
N GLU A 103 -2.39 -1.18 14.45
CA GLU A 103 -3.07 -0.23 13.57
C GLU A 103 -3.54 0.98 14.38
N PHE A 104 -3.20 2.18 13.91
CA PHE A 104 -3.50 3.44 14.58
C PHE A 104 -4.59 4.26 13.90
N GLY A 105 -5.12 3.79 12.77
CA GLY A 105 -6.19 4.44 12.02
C GLY A 105 -7.54 4.40 12.75
N THR A 106 -8.42 5.32 12.39
CA THR A 106 -9.82 5.34 12.86
C THR A 106 -10.61 4.16 12.31
N GLU A 107 -10.34 3.76 11.07
CA GLU A 107 -10.90 2.58 10.44
C GLU A 107 -9.92 1.41 10.60
N ARG A 108 -10.27 0.46 11.45
CA ARG A 108 -9.45 -0.73 11.69
C ARG A 108 -9.66 -1.77 10.60
N LYS A 109 -8.85 -1.68 9.55
CA LYS A 109 -8.91 -2.55 8.36
C LYS A 109 -7.68 -3.45 8.18
N ALA A 110 -6.68 -3.34 9.06
CA ALA A 110 -5.57 -4.28 9.06
C ALA A 110 -6.10 -5.69 9.33
N GLY A 111 -5.59 -6.66 8.59
CA GLY A 111 -6.03 -8.04 8.70
C GLY A 111 -4.97 -9.02 8.23
N TRP A 112 -5.13 -10.26 8.67
CA TRP A 112 -4.31 -11.38 8.27
C TRP A 112 -5.16 -12.62 8.00
N TRP A 113 -4.68 -13.46 7.12
CA TRP A 113 -5.32 -14.67 6.62
C TRP A 113 -4.35 -15.82 6.75
N VAL A 114 -4.85 -16.97 7.13
CA VAL A 114 -4.14 -18.25 6.97
C VAL A 114 -4.80 -18.97 5.81
N VAL A 115 -4.01 -19.38 4.83
CA VAL A 115 -4.49 -20.05 3.61
C VAL A 115 -3.56 -21.22 3.26
N ARG A 116 -4.05 -22.18 2.46
CA ARG A 116 -3.20 -23.21 1.88
C ARG A 116 -2.41 -22.65 0.70
N ALA A 117 -1.25 -23.22 0.43
CA ALA A 117 -0.49 -22.88 -0.75
C ALA A 117 -1.32 -23.11 -2.02
N GLY A 118 -1.35 -22.10 -2.89
CA GLY A 118 -2.18 -22.11 -4.10
C GLY A 118 -3.55 -21.44 -3.94
N ASP A 119 -4.02 -21.21 -2.71
CA ASP A 119 -5.25 -20.44 -2.48
C ASP A 119 -4.95 -18.94 -2.60
N GLU A 120 -5.71 -18.25 -3.43
CA GLU A 120 -5.53 -16.80 -3.63
C GLU A 120 -6.03 -15.96 -2.43
N GLY A 121 -7.01 -16.46 -1.69
CA GLY A 121 -7.55 -15.77 -0.50
C GLY A 121 -7.92 -14.31 -0.78
N PRO A 122 -7.31 -13.34 -0.05
CA PRO A 122 -7.62 -11.93 -0.26
C PRO A 122 -7.06 -11.37 -1.58
N LEU A 123 -6.25 -12.12 -2.32
CA LEU A 123 -5.62 -11.68 -3.57
C LEU A 123 -6.50 -11.87 -4.80
N GLU A 124 -7.52 -12.75 -4.73
CA GLU A 124 -8.42 -13.13 -5.82
C GLU A 124 -9.00 -11.94 -6.62
N LYS A 125 -9.28 -10.85 -5.92
CA LYS A 125 -9.93 -9.66 -6.50
C LYS A 125 -8.96 -8.58 -6.95
N LEU A 126 -7.66 -8.85 -6.90
CA LEU A 126 -6.66 -7.87 -7.28
C LEU A 126 -6.45 -7.85 -8.80
N GLY A 127 -6.43 -6.67 -9.37
CA GLY A 127 -6.00 -6.46 -10.75
C GLY A 127 -4.48 -6.67 -10.93
N PRO A 128 -3.96 -6.43 -12.14
CA PRO A 128 -2.53 -6.51 -12.42
C PRO A 128 -1.72 -5.52 -11.57
N GLU A 129 -0.46 -5.84 -11.31
CA GLU A 129 0.48 -4.91 -10.66
C GLU A 129 0.67 -3.66 -11.52
N ALA A 130 0.77 -2.49 -10.89
CA ALA A 130 0.93 -1.21 -11.59
C ALA A 130 2.20 -1.13 -12.47
N THR A 131 3.19 -1.98 -12.19
CA THR A 131 4.45 -2.05 -12.94
C THR A 131 4.49 -3.19 -13.96
N SER A 132 3.40 -3.97 -14.09
CA SER A 132 3.34 -5.10 -15.01
C SER A 132 3.08 -4.66 -16.46
N ALA A 133 3.51 -5.50 -17.40
CA ALA A 133 3.20 -5.33 -18.82
C ALA A 133 1.69 -5.41 -19.08
N GLU A 134 0.98 -6.24 -18.33
CA GLU A 134 -0.47 -6.41 -18.42
C GLU A 134 -1.21 -5.10 -18.10
N PHE A 135 -0.84 -4.41 -17.01
CA PHE A 135 -1.43 -3.10 -16.70
C PHE A 135 -1.07 -2.05 -17.75
N ALA A 136 0.17 -2.03 -18.23
CA ALA A 136 0.59 -1.10 -19.26
C ALA A 136 -0.21 -1.28 -20.55
N GLN A 137 -0.43 -2.52 -20.97
CA GLN A 137 -1.27 -2.82 -22.13
C GLN A 137 -2.72 -2.39 -21.88
N TRP A 138 -3.30 -2.76 -20.73
CA TRP A 138 -4.65 -2.33 -20.36
C TRP A 138 -4.80 -0.81 -20.43
N LEU A 139 -3.82 -0.04 -19.91
CA LEU A 139 -3.88 1.42 -19.90
C LEU A 139 -3.81 2.00 -21.33
N ARG A 140 -3.00 1.39 -22.23
CA ARG A 140 -2.90 1.80 -23.64
C ARG A 140 -4.21 1.66 -24.39
N GLU A 141 -4.95 0.60 -24.12
CA GLU A 141 -6.14 0.22 -24.87
C GLU A 141 -7.46 0.65 -24.19
N SER A 142 -7.40 1.05 -22.92
CA SER A 142 -8.58 1.25 -22.09
C SER A 142 -9.49 2.39 -22.58
N ALA A 143 -10.78 2.10 -22.70
CA ALA A 143 -11.85 3.06 -22.90
C ALA A 143 -12.60 3.40 -21.60
N ASP A 144 -11.98 3.18 -20.45
CA ASP A 144 -12.59 3.44 -19.13
C ASP A 144 -12.95 4.91 -18.95
N GLY A 145 -14.22 5.18 -18.67
CA GLY A 145 -14.73 6.54 -18.45
C GLY A 145 -14.41 7.13 -17.09
N ARG A 146 -13.92 6.32 -16.17
CA ARG A 146 -13.56 6.78 -14.81
C ARG A 146 -12.37 7.73 -14.86
N ARG A 147 -12.28 8.59 -13.83
CA ARG A 147 -11.13 9.49 -13.65
C ARG A 147 -9.86 8.69 -13.38
N VAL A 148 -8.75 9.11 -13.97
CA VAL A 148 -7.47 8.42 -13.85
C VAL A 148 -7.06 8.22 -12.38
N HIS A 149 -7.25 9.24 -11.53
CA HIS A 149 -6.98 9.12 -10.10
C HIS A 149 -7.83 8.02 -9.41
N THR A 150 -9.11 7.88 -9.78
CA THR A 150 -9.99 6.83 -9.25
C THR A 150 -9.51 5.44 -9.67
N VAL A 151 -9.15 5.31 -10.93
CA VAL A 151 -8.61 4.06 -11.49
C VAL A 151 -7.32 3.63 -10.80
N LEU A 152 -6.36 4.54 -10.65
CA LEU A 152 -5.08 4.23 -9.99
C LEU A 152 -5.22 3.76 -8.53
N ARG A 153 -6.33 4.03 -7.89
CA ARG A 153 -6.59 3.64 -6.50
C ARG A 153 -7.47 2.40 -6.37
N ASP A 154 -8.14 2.01 -7.42
CA ASP A 154 -8.96 0.80 -7.44
C ASP A 154 -8.08 -0.44 -7.60
N GLN A 155 -7.86 -1.14 -6.50
CA GLN A 155 -7.00 -2.33 -6.46
C GLN A 155 -7.49 -3.49 -7.33
N ARG A 156 -8.74 -3.45 -7.80
CA ARG A 156 -9.29 -4.41 -8.75
C ARG A 156 -8.90 -4.11 -10.19
N THR A 157 -8.63 -2.84 -10.47
CA THR A 157 -8.19 -2.41 -11.82
C THR A 157 -6.67 -2.37 -11.90
N VAL A 158 -6.00 -1.85 -10.89
CA VAL A 158 -4.54 -1.80 -10.78
C VAL A 158 -4.12 -1.99 -9.33
N ALA A 159 -3.38 -3.05 -9.07
CA ALA A 159 -2.97 -3.38 -7.72
C ALA A 159 -1.64 -2.70 -7.32
N GLY A 160 -1.49 -2.41 -6.03
CA GLY A 160 -0.26 -1.90 -5.45
C GLY A 160 -0.19 -0.39 -5.28
N VAL A 161 -0.87 0.41 -6.10
CA VAL A 161 -0.80 1.88 -6.03
C VAL A 161 -1.54 2.41 -4.81
N GLY A 162 -0.83 3.19 -3.99
CA GLY A 162 -1.38 3.95 -2.87
C GLY A 162 -1.68 5.41 -3.25
N ARG A 163 -2.38 6.14 -2.36
CA ARG A 163 -2.75 7.55 -2.59
C ARG A 163 -1.54 8.43 -2.93
N GLY A 164 -0.49 8.35 -2.12
CA GLY A 164 0.70 9.18 -2.33
C GLY A 164 1.37 8.92 -3.67
N TYR A 165 1.53 7.66 -4.04
CA TYR A 165 2.10 7.31 -5.34
C TYR A 165 1.20 7.68 -6.51
N ALA A 166 -0.14 7.65 -6.34
CA ALA A 166 -1.05 8.12 -7.38
C ALA A 166 -0.92 9.64 -7.62
N ASP A 167 -0.84 10.43 -6.53
CA ASP A 167 -0.66 11.89 -6.63
C ASP A 167 0.68 12.22 -7.31
N ASP A 168 1.77 11.61 -6.88
CA ASP A 168 3.11 11.84 -7.41
C ASP A 168 3.26 11.38 -8.87
N ALA A 169 2.66 10.23 -9.23
CA ALA A 169 2.66 9.74 -10.60
C ALA A 169 1.90 10.68 -11.55
N LEU A 170 0.71 11.17 -11.14
CA LEU A 170 -0.05 12.13 -11.92
C LEU A 170 0.65 13.48 -12.05
N HIS A 171 1.33 13.93 -11.01
CA HIS A 171 2.14 15.14 -11.07
C HIS A 171 3.32 14.98 -12.03
N ARG A 172 4.06 13.87 -11.94
CA ARG A 172 5.18 13.57 -12.83
C ARG A 172 4.76 13.44 -14.30
N ALA A 173 3.61 12.80 -14.55
CA ALA A 173 3.03 12.66 -15.87
C ALA A 173 2.38 13.97 -16.40
N LYS A 174 2.28 15.01 -15.57
CA LYS A 174 1.59 16.27 -15.87
C LYS A 174 0.13 16.07 -16.26
N LEU A 175 -0.56 15.16 -15.59
CA LEU A 175 -1.95 14.83 -15.85
C LEU A 175 -2.86 15.33 -14.74
N SER A 176 -3.99 15.93 -15.15
CA SER A 176 -5.04 16.29 -14.22
C SER A 176 -5.63 15.04 -13.56
N PRO A 177 -5.80 15.02 -12.22
CA PRO A 177 -6.43 13.89 -11.55
C PRO A 177 -7.89 13.65 -11.99
N TYR A 178 -8.52 14.66 -12.61
CA TYR A 178 -9.89 14.60 -13.12
C TYR A 178 -10.02 14.12 -14.56
N THR A 179 -8.93 13.99 -15.29
CA THR A 179 -8.95 13.44 -16.66
C THR A 179 -9.51 12.02 -16.63
N SER A 180 -10.42 11.69 -17.55
CA SER A 180 -10.88 10.30 -17.69
C SER A 180 -9.85 9.46 -18.44
N VAL A 181 -9.73 8.18 -18.10
CA VAL A 181 -8.76 7.29 -18.77
C VAL A 181 -9.00 7.25 -20.27
N LYS A 182 -10.28 7.17 -20.72
CA LYS A 182 -10.62 7.16 -22.14
C LYS A 182 -10.20 8.40 -22.92
N SER A 183 -10.02 9.57 -22.24
CA SER A 183 -9.63 10.82 -22.88
C SER A 183 -8.12 11.04 -22.90
N LEU A 184 -7.34 10.15 -22.32
CA LEU A 184 -5.88 10.21 -22.37
C LEU A 184 -5.41 9.93 -23.81
N LYS A 185 -4.54 10.82 -24.31
CA LYS A 185 -3.83 10.61 -25.59
C LYS A 185 -2.79 9.50 -25.44
N PRO A 186 -2.34 8.89 -26.55
CA PRO A 186 -1.33 7.83 -26.49
C PRO A 186 -0.05 8.23 -25.73
N ASP A 187 0.49 9.43 -26.00
CA ASP A 187 1.66 9.96 -25.30
C ASP A 187 1.43 10.22 -23.79
N GLU A 188 0.23 10.59 -23.41
CA GLU A 188 -0.17 10.77 -22.02
C GLU A 188 -0.25 9.46 -21.26
N ARG A 189 -0.68 8.38 -21.95
CA ARG A 189 -0.72 7.02 -21.39
C ARG A 189 0.70 6.50 -21.12
N GLU A 190 1.61 6.67 -22.08
CA GLU A 190 3.02 6.28 -21.89
C GLU A 190 3.67 7.06 -20.74
N ARG A 191 3.50 8.38 -20.69
CA ARG A 191 4.02 9.19 -19.57
C ARG A 191 3.48 8.73 -18.20
N LEU A 192 2.21 8.30 -18.14
CA LEU A 192 1.65 7.78 -16.89
C LEU A 192 2.24 6.41 -16.51
N ILE A 193 2.45 5.51 -17.48
CA ILE A 193 3.11 4.22 -17.26
C ILE A 193 4.53 4.44 -16.70
N GLU A 194 5.32 5.27 -17.38
CA GLU A 194 6.67 5.60 -16.95
C GLU A 194 6.71 6.29 -15.58
N ALA A 195 5.77 7.20 -15.33
CA ALA A 195 5.67 7.88 -14.05
C ALA A 195 5.35 6.92 -12.89
N LEU A 196 4.44 5.96 -13.10
CA LEU A 196 4.11 4.93 -12.11
C LEU A 196 5.31 4.03 -11.81
N GLN A 197 5.99 3.56 -12.85
CA GLN A 197 7.19 2.74 -12.69
C GLN A 197 8.25 3.50 -11.89
N TYR A 198 8.50 4.75 -12.25
CA TYR A 198 9.49 5.59 -11.58
C TYR A 198 9.17 5.82 -10.10
N VAL A 199 7.97 6.31 -9.78
CA VAL A 199 7.64 6.68 -8.39
C VAL A 199 7.58 5.46 -7.47
N LEU A 200 7.18 4.30 -7.99
CA LEU A 200 7.17 3.06 -7.22
C LEU A 200 8.56 2.49 -7.01
N ALA A 201 9.45 2.58 -8.01
CA ALA A 201 10.84 2.15 -7.90
C ALA A 201 11.62 3.06 -6.93
N ASP A 202 11.52 4.40 -7.09
CA ASP A 202 12.15 5.38 -6.20
C ASP A 202 11.70 5.19 -4.73
N GLY A 203 10.38 5.00 -4.53
CA GLY A 203 9.84 4.74 -3.20
C GLY A 203 10.31 3.43 -2.59
N LEU A 204 10.51 2.38 -3.40
CA LEU A 204 11.06 1.11 -2.95
C LEU A 204 12.53 1.25 -2.55
N GLU A 205 13.33 1.92 -3.38
CA GLU A 205 14.75 2.15 -3.11
C GLU A 205 14.96 2.95 -1.82
N ARG A 206 14.22 4.04 -1.64
CA ARG A 206 14.24 4.83 -0.40
C ARG A 206 13.85 4.00 0.82
N GLU A 207 12.85 3.14 0.70
CA GLU A 207 12.42 2.28 1.79
C GLU A 207 13.45 1.18 2.10
N ARG A 208 14.16 0.64 1.10
CA ARG A 208 15.28 -0.30 1.31
C ARG A 208 16.46 0.34 2.02
N ASN A 209 16.80 1.58 1.64
CA ASN A 209 17.92 2.34 2.20
C ASN A 209 17.58 2.99 3.56
N ARG A 210 16.34 2.90 4.02
CA ARG A 210 15.93 3.47 5.29
C ARG A 210 16.52 2.70 6.46
N GLU A 211 17.24 3.40 7.33
CA GLU A 211 17.79 2.84 8.57
C GLU A 211 16.69 2.45 9.57
N GLY A 212 17.01 1.55 10.50
CA GLY A 212 16.20 1.24 11.69
C GLY A 212 15.21 0.11 11.57
N GLY A 213 15.32 -0.74 10.55
CA GLY A 213 14.62 -2.03 10.50
C GLY A 213 13.10 -1.95 10.37
N LEU A 214 12.41 -3.00 10.87
CA LEU A 214 10.95 -3.19 10.72
C LEU A 214 10.11 -2.28 11.61
N SER A 215 10.62 -1.93 12.79
CA SER A 215 9.86 -1.21 13.83
C SER A 215 9.75 0.31 13.61
N GLN A 216 10.25 0.81 12.50
CA GLN A 216 10.26 2.24 12.24
C GLN A 216 8.95 2.79 11.67
N ASN A 217 8.73 4.10 11.91
CA ASN A 217 7.63 4.83 11.31
C ASN A 217 7.73 4.80 9.79
N LYS A 218 6.57 4.82 9.11
CA LYS A 218 6.53 4.89 7.65
C LYS A 218 7.33 6.08 7.14
N LEU A 219 8.04 5.87 6.05
CA LEU A 219 8.61 6.93 5.24
C LEU A 219 7.47 7.86 4.79
N GLY A 220 7.46 9.12 5.22
CA GLY A 220 6.39 10.07 4.93
C GLY A 220 6.81 11.24 4.06
N GLU A 221 8.07 11.64 4.17
CA GLU A 221 8.58 12.87 3.54
C GLU A 221 9.10 12.66 2.10
N HIS A 222 9.18 11.43 1.63
CA HIS A 222 9.71 11.11 0.30
C HIS A 222 8.80 11.52 -0.86
N PHE A 223 7.52 11.76 -0.60
CA PHE A 223 6.59 12.14 -1.65
C PHE A 223 6.92 13.51 -2.25
N THR A 224 6.72 13.61 -3.56
CA THR A 224 6.97 14.85 -4.32
C THR A 224 5.91 15.91 -4.04
N VAL A 225 4.63 15.53 -4.09
CA VAL A 225 3.51 16.45 -3.87
C VAL A 225 2.52 15.95 -2.79
N HIS A 226 2.40 14.65 -2.58
CA HIS A 226 1.43 14.11 -1.61
C HIS A 226 1.69 14.62 -0.20
N GLY A 227 0.65 15.14 0.46
CA GLY A 227 0.73 15.70 1.81
C GLY A 227 1.32 17.11 1.88
N LYS A 228 1.71 17.73 0.76
CA LYS A 228 2.39 19.04 0.69
C LYS A 228 1.50 20.18 0.23
N VAL A 229 0.24 20.16 0.63
CA VAL A 229 -0.73 21.22 0.29
C VAL A 229 -0.24 22.59 0.78
N GLY A 230 -0.30 23.60 -0.08
CA GLY A 230 0.13 24.98 0.21
C GLY A 230 1.64 25.19 0.15
N LEU A 231 2.44 24.14 -0.06
CA LEU A 231 3.87 24.30 -0.33
C LEU A 231 4.11 24.54 -1.82
N PRO A 232 5.23 25.17 -2.20
CA PRO A 232 5.58 25.39 -3.60
C PRO A 232 5.83 24.07 -4.33
N CYS A 233 5.31 23.98 -5.56
CA CYS A 233 5.59 22.87 -6.46
C CYS A 233 7.09 22.80 -6.79
N PRO A 234 7.75 21.63 -6.68
CA PRO A 234 9.19 21.52 -6.93
C PRO A 234 9.57 21.72 -8.41
N VAL A 235 8.59 21.79 -9.33
CA VAL A 235 8.82 21.97 -10.77
C VAL A 235 8.59 23.39 -11.23
N CYS A 236 7.49 24.05 -10.79
CA CYS A 236 7.10 25.36 -11.29
C CYS A 236 6.91 26.42 -10.20
N THR A 237 7.13 26.07 -8.95
CA THR A 237 7.01 26.96 -7.76
C THR A 237 5.59 27.44 -7.42
N ASP A 238 4.56 27.12 -8.23
CA ASP A 238 3.17 27.43 -7.92
C ASP A 238 2.70 26.62 -6.69
N ASP A 239 1.76 27.15 -5.93
CA ASP A 239 1.26 26.48 -4.72
C ASP A 239 0.54 25.18 -5.05
N LEU A 240 0.93 24.10 -4.38
CA LEU A 240 0.21 22.84 -4.44
C LEU A 240 -1.19 22.97 -3.83
N LYS A 241 -2.19 22.56 -4.57
CA LYS A 241 -3.60 22.60 -4.15
C LYS A 241 -4.10 21.19 -3.83
N ARG A 242 -5.19 21.14 -3.09
CA ARG A 242 -5.91 19.87 -2.83
C ARG A 242 -7.32 19.95 -3.37
N ILE A 243 -7.84 18.78 -3.68
CA ILE A 243 -9.25 18.53 -3.89
C ILE A 243 -9.70 17.38 -3.01
N SER A 244 -10.87 17.48 -2.44
CA SER A 244 -11.50 16.39 -1.71
C SER A 244 -12.48 15.68 -2.64
N TYR A 245 -12.25 14.38 -2.82
CA TYR A 245 -13.13 13.54 -3.61
C TYR A 245 -13.56 12.34 -2.76
N GLU A 246 -14.84 12.29 -2.48
CA GLU A 246 -15.43 11.33 -1.54
C GLU A 246 -14.71 11.34 -0.20
N SER A 247 -14.16 10.55 0.43
CA SER A 247 -13.42 10.64 1.70
C SER A 247 -11.90 10.85 1.51
N HIS A 248 -11.45 11.29 0.32
CA HIS A 248 -10.04 11.28 -0.01
C HIS A 248 -9.54 12.64 -0.48
N GLU A 249 -8.35 13.01 -0.03
CA GLU A 249 -7.61 14.14 -0.57
C GLU A 249 -6.73 13.69 -1.73
N VAL A 250 -6.65 14.53 -2.76
CA VAL A 250 -5.73 14.43 -3.89
C VAL A 250 -4.96 15.74 -3.96
N VAL A 251 -3.64 15.64 -3.96
CA VAL A 251 -2.77 16.82 -4.09
C VAL A 251 -2.29 16.94 -5.52
N TYR A 252 -2.33 18.15 -6.07
CA TYR A 252 -1.92 18.43 -7.45
C TYR A 252 -1.35 19.84 -7.58
N CYS A 253 -0.62 20.09 -8.67
CA CYS A 253 -0.14 21.40 -9.06
C CYS A 253 -1.05 21.98 -10.16
N PRO A 254 -1.72 23.13 -9.98
CA PRO A 254 -2.55 23.74 -11.02
C PRO A 254 -1.77 24.01 -12.31
N THR A 255 -0.63 24.64 -12.22
CA THR A 255 0.20 24.99 -13.37
C THR A 255 0.68 23.76 -14.14
N CYS A 256 1.27 22.78 -13.45
CA CYS A 256 1.84 21.60 -14.12
C CYS A 256 0.80 20.65 -14.71
N GLN A 257 -0.38 20.54 -14.07
CA GLN A 257 -1.34 19.47 -14.36
C GLN A 257 -2.65 19.94 -14.98
N THR A 258 -2.97 21.23 -14.87
CA THR A 258 -4.26 21.77 -15.34
C THR A 258 -4.17 23.09 -16.10
N GLY A 259 -2.97 23.50 -16.51
CA GLY A 259 -2.74 24.74 -17.23
C GLY A 259 -3.14 25.99 -16.44
N GLY A 260 -2.94 25.99 -15.12
CA GLY A 260 -3.29 27.07 -14.20
C GLY A 260 -4.72 27.01 -13.66
N LYS A 261 -5.56 26.09 -14.14
CA LYS A 261 -6.95 25.97 -13.68
C LYS A 261 -7.02 25.31 -12.30
N VAL A 262 -7.59 26.02 -11.33
CA VAL A 262 -7.91 25.44 -10.02
C VAL A 262 -9.14 24.55 -10.14
N LEU A 263 -8.99 23.28 -9.76
CA LEU A 263 -10.08 22.32 -9.81
C LEU A 263 -11.07 22.55 -8.67
N ALA A 264 -12.37 22.40 -8.97
CA ALA A 264 -13.40 22.56 -7.95
C ALA A 264 -13.32 21.48 -6.87
N ASP A 265 -13.23 21.90 -5.61
CA ASP A 265 -13.34 21.04 -4.44
C ASP A 265 -14.83 20.93 -4.03
N ARG A 266 -15.36 19.72 -4.00
CA ARG A 266 -16.77 19.50 -3.64
C ARG A 266 -17.12 19.89 -2.20
N ARG A 267 -16.14 20.02 -1.29
CA ARG A 267 -16.38 20.53 0.06
C ARG A 267 -16.71 22.02 0.08
N THR A 268 -16.04 22.81 -0.77
CA THR A 268 -16.24 24.24 -0.83
C THR A 268 -17.43 24.62 -1.70
N SER A 269 -17.78 23.81 -2.72
CA SER A 269 -18.88 24.11 -3.64
C SER A 269 -20.30 23.97 -3.02
N ARG A 270 -20.43 23.41 -1.81
CA ARG A 270 -21.71 23.40 -1.06
C ARG A 270 -22.01 24.71 -0.34
N PHE A 271 -21.05 25.60 -0.20
CA PHE A 271 -21.18 26.88 0.50
C PHE A 271 -21.14 28.11 -0.41
N VAL A 272 -20.94 27.92 -1.71
CA VAL A 272 -21.05 28.99 -2.70
C VAL A 272 -22.32 28.70 -3.51
N LYS A 273 -23.42 29.20 -3.03
CA LYS A 273 -24.64 29.47 -3.79
C LYS A 273 -24.72 30.96 -4.04
#